data_b66b4e0c94874e3156ed5ac2ff402c7b
#
_entry.id   b66b4e0c94874e3156ed5ac2ff402c7b
#
_cell.length_a   1.000
_cell.length_b   1.000
_cell.length_c   1.000
_cell.angle_alpha   90.00
_cell.angle_beta   90.00
_cell.angle_gamma   90.00
#
_symmetry.space_group_name_H-M   'P 1'
#
loop_
_entity.id
_entity.type
_entity.pdbx_description
1 polymer ?
#
loop_
_entity_poly.entity_id
_entity_poly.type
_entity_poly.pdbx_seq_one_letter_code
_entity_poly.pdbx_strand_id
1 'polypeptide(L)'
;MRSVLICGGGVAACCCAHLLRRAGTHSIVEKVDRPRLPAIMLGQTTQKIFEDIFERGDLFEAGHRIQRRVVAWVEGREPVSLPHSAVVLSEEALLDRVEVGPAPNIEDMPGEPEWRIITSHSSAASSAEHHFGGRMAAASPVKLAPAARADSCWIESLPSGWLFLLPCGTDRGWLLAVGGPAQSLLAESHLVVDQLAELGRASGEFPSHPRITDPLGGPGWLRCGSAALGFDPLCGDGVGHAAREAILGSAVIRSVADGGDVDSLIHHYQAGLMAGFRRHLGVCSGFYRAGRRGPWWDEQVNDTLRGLEWTSQRLQTVDAPRYRLKGFALEALG
;
A
#
# COMPACT_ATOMS: atom_id res chain seq x y z
N MET A 1 -30.66 -6.17 10.35
CA MET A 1 -29.26 -6.66 10.45
C MET A 1 -28.49 -5.92 9.37
N ARG A 2 -27.51 -5.12 9.72
CA ARG A 2 -26.80 -4.25 8.75
C ARG A 2 -25.92 -5.09 7.85
N SER A 3 -25.95 -4.82 6.54
CA SER A 3 -25.19 -5.55 5.53
C SER A 3 -24.21 -4.64 4.79
N VAL A 4 -23.00 -5.16 4.55
CA VAL A 4 -21.92 -4.44 3.86
C VAL A 4 -21.44 -5.27 2.69
N LEU A 5 -21.45 -4.69 1.49
CA LEU A 5 -20.83 -5.26 0.30
C LEU A 5 -19.41 -4.71 0.14
N ILE A 6 -18.44 -5.59 0.05
CA ILE A 6 -17.02 -5.25 -0.16
C ILE A 6 -16.65 -5.66 -1.58
N CYS A 7 -16.42 -4.68 -2.46
CA CYS A 7 -16.08 -4.92 -3.86
C CYS A 7 -14.56 -4.91 -4.03
N GLY A 8 -13.97 -6.10 -4.25
CA GLY A 8 -12.53 -6.30 -4.44
C GLY A 8 -12.03 -7.61 -3.86
N GLY A 9 -10.74 -7.91 -4.02
CA GLY A 9 -10.17 -9.20 -3.64
C GLY A 9 -8.73 -9.10 -3.10
N GLY A 10 -8.30 -7.94 -2.62
CA GLY A 10 -6.96 -7.72 -2.08
C GLY A 10 -6.96 -7.61 -0.55
N VAL A 11 -5.81 -7.18 -0.02
CA VAL A 11 -5.56 -7.03 1.41
C VAL A 11 -6.60 -6.15 2.11
N ALA A 12 -6.95 -4.99 1.51
CA ALA A 12 -7.96 -4.10 2.09
C ALA A 12 -9.32 -4.79 2.24
N ALA A 13 -9.77 -5.53 1.21
CA ALA A 13 -11.03 -6.27 1.26
C ALA A 13 -11.04 -7.33 2.36
N CYS A 14 -9.95 -8.08 2.47
CA CYS A 14 -9.80 -9.13 3.49
C CYS A 14 -9.82 -8.55 4.91
N CYS A 15 -9.08 -7.46 5.16
CA CYS A 15 -9.06 -6.78 6.45
C CYS A 15 -10.44 -6.19 6.81
N CYS A 16 -11.13 -5.51 5.86
CA CYS A 16 -12.49 -5.00 6.09
C CYS A 16 -13.46 -6.12 6.43
N ALA A 17 -13.47 -7.20 5.65
CA ALA A 17 -14.37 -8.33 5.88
C ALA A 17 -14.15 -8.95 7.25
N HIS A 18 -12.90 -9.16 7.65
CA HIS A 18 -12.58 -9.73 8.96
C HIS A 18 -13.03 -8.81 10.11
N LEU A 19 -12.67 -7.52 10.05
CA LEU A 19 -13.00 -6.55 11.10
C LEU A 19 -14.51 -6.35 11.26
N LEU A 20 -15.26 -6.29 10.16
CA LEU A 20 -16.71 -6.14 10.18
C LEU A 20 -17.40 -7.38 10.73
N ARG A 21 -17.01 -8.58 10.30
CA ARG A 21 -17.57 -9.86 10.82
C ARG A 21 -17.29 -10.02 12.31
N ARG A 22 -16.07 -9.72 12.75
CA ARG A 22 -15.70 -9.74 14.16
C ARG A 22 -16.56 -8.78 15.00
N ALA A 23 -17.02 -7.68 14.41
CA ALA A 23 -17.92 -6.72 15.02
C ALA A 23 -19.41 -7.11 14.91
N GLY A 24 -19.75 -8.31 14.40
CA GLY A 24 -21.12 -8.78 14.22
C GLY A 24 -21.86 -8.17 13.02
N THR A 25 -21.13 -7.46 12.12
CA THR A 25 -21.71 -6.90 10.90
C THR A 25 -21.67 -7.96 9.79
N HIS A 26 -22.82 -8.20 9.14
CA HIS A 26 -22.89 -9.11 8.00
C HIS A 26 -22.15 -8.49 6.81
N SER A 27 -21.09 -9.13 6.31
CA SER A 27 -20.30 -8.63 5.20
C SER A 27 -20.03 -9.70 4.16
N ILE A 28 -20.23 -9.33 2.89
CA ILE A 28 -19.97 -10.17 1.72
C ILE A 28 -18.87 -9.54 0.89
N VAL A 29 -17.96 -10.36 0.37
CA VAL A 29 -16.88 -9.93 -0.52
C VAL A 29 -17.22 -10.36 -1.94
N GLU A 30 -17.47 -9.38 -2.80
CA GLU A 30 -17.53 -9.55 -4.24
C GLU A 30 -16.10 -9.49 -4.80
N LYS A 31 -15.51 -10.66 -5.08
CA LYS A 31 -14.13 -10.74 -5.57
C LYS A 31 -14.05 -10.15 -6.97
N VAL A 32 -13.10 -9.24 -7.16
CA VAL A 32 -12.71 -8.68 -8.45
C VAL A 32 -11.37 -9.27 -8.83
N ASP A 33 -11.29 -9.93 -9.97
CA ASP A 33 -10.04 -10.50 -10.48
C ASP A 33 -9.05 -9.41 -10.85
N ARG A 34 -7.84 -9.54 -10.33
CA ARG A 34 -6.69 -8.71 -10.66
C ARG A 34 -5.39 -9.49 -10.50
N PRO A 35 -4.32 -9.08 -11.19
CA PRO A 35 -3.00 -9.66 -10.95
C PRO A 35 -2.60 -9.53 -9.49
N ARG A 36 -2.08 -10.61 -8.91
CA ARG A 36 -1.53 -10.63 -7.55
C ARG A 36 -0.10 -10.11 -7.54
N LEU A 37 0.28 -9.42 -6.47
CA LEU A 37 1.66 -9.01 -6.27
C LEU A 37 2.53 -10.24 -5.98
N PRO A 38 3.57 -10.48 -6.79
CA PRO A 38 4.38 -11.69 -6.64
C PRO A 38 5.28 -11.67 -5.40
N ALA A 39 5.60 -10.48 -4.90
CA ALA A 39 6.36 -10.28 -3.67
C ALA A 39 5.91 -9.00 -2.98
N ILE A 40 5.68 -9.09 -1.69
CA ILE A 40 5.42 -7.98 -0.78
C ILE A 40 6.37 -8.08 0.40
N MET A 41 6.89 -6.94 0.84
CA MET A 41 7.75 -6.86 2.01
C MET A 41 6.97 -6.19 3.16
N LEU A 42 6.86 -6.90 4.27
CA LEU A 42 6.14 -6.44 5.46
C LEU A 42 7.15 -6.15 6.58
N GLY A 43 7.30 -4.87 6.93
CA GLY A 43 8.06 -4.45 8.10
C GLY A 43 7.36 -4.83 9.42
N GLN A 44 8.07 -4.80 10.53
CA GLN A 44 7.56 -5.23 11.85
C GLN A 44 6.24 -4.54 12.23
N THR A 45 6.11 -3.24 11.98
CA THR A 45 4.88 -2.50 12.29
C THR A 45 3.68 -3.03 11.51
N THR A 46 3.87 -3.35 10.22
CA THR A 46 2.80 -3.90 9.38
C THR A 46 2.48 -5.33 9.78
N GLN A 47 3.49 -6.16 10.09
CA GLN A 47 3.26 -7.49 10.65
C GLN A 47 2.39 -7.43 11.91
N LYS A 48 2.73 -6.53 12.85
CA LYS A 48 1.97 -6.34 14.08
C LYS A 48 0.51 -5.92 13.84
N ILE A 49 0.25 -5.04 12.87
CA ILE A 49 -1.11 -4.65 12.49
C ILE A 49 -1.92 -5.87 12.04
N PHE A 50 -1.32 -6.75 11.22
CA PHE A 50 -1.99 -7.98 10.77
C PHE A 50 -2.23 -8.96 11.90
N GLU A 51 -1.24 -9.17 12.77
CA GLU A 51 -1.38 -10.02 13.96
C GLU A 51 -2.54 -9.53 14.85
N ASP A 52 -2.67 -8.21 15.02
CA ASP A 52 -3.73 -7.60 15.81
C ASP A 52 -5.11 -7.69 15.12
N ILE A 53 -5.18 -7.50 13.78
CA ILE A 53 -6.43 -7.64 13.02
C ILE A 53 -6.94 -9.07 13.11
N PHE A 54 -6.08 -10.06 12.81
CA PHE A 54 -6.46 -11.47 12.66
C PHE A 54 -6.30 -12.29 13.95
N GLU A 55 -5.79 -11.69 15.04
CA GLU A 55 -5.54 -12.32 16.33
C GLU A 55 -4.66 -13.59 16.21
N ARG A 56 -3.66 -13.52 15.32
CA ARG A 56 -2.77 -14.64 14.99
C ARG A 56 -1.31 -14.20 14.99
N GLY A 57 -0.47 -14.87 15.78
CA GLY A 57 0.97 -14.62 15.83
C GLY A 57 1.80 -15.44 14.81
N ASP A 58 1.19 -16.42 14.14
CA ASP A 58 1.86 -17.37 13.23
C ASP A 58 1.85 -16.96 11.74
N LEU A 59 1.23 -15.82 11.44
CA LEU A 59 0.96 -15.38 10.04
C LEU A 59 2.21 -15.31 9.17
N PHE A 60 3.37 -15.02 9.75
CA PHE A 60 4.58 -14.71 9.01
C PHE A 60 5.73 -15.71 9.21
N GLU A 61 5.49 -16.86 9.87
CA GLU A 61 6.55 -17.82 10.21
C GLU A 61 7.25 -18.40 8.97
N ALA A 62 6.52 -18.74 7.93
CA ALA A 62 7.06 -19.32 6.70
C ALA A 62 7.47 -18.28 5.64
N GLY A 63 7.47 -16.98 5.97
CA GLY A 63 7.92 -15.92 5.06
C GLY A 63 9.46 -15.86 5.00
N HIS A 64 9.98 -15.42 3.86
CA HIS A 64 11.42 -15.17 3.71
C HIS A 64 11.84 -13.97 4.56
N ARG A 65 12.89 -14.11 5.38
CA ARG A 65 13.33 -13.08 6.33
C ARG A 65 14.36 -12.15 5.72
N ILE A 66 14.11 -10.84 5.79
CA ILE A 66 15.07 -9.78 5.50
C ILE A 66 15.55 -9.20 6.83
N GLN A 67 16.85 -9.10 7.00
CA GLN A 67 17.49 -8.57 8.21
C GLN A 67 18.24 -7.26 7.97
N ARG A 68 18.51 -6.94 6.70
CA ARG A 68 19.29 -5.76 6.31
C ARG A 68 18.68 -5.08 5.09
N ARG A 69 18.87 -3.78 5.02
CA ARG A 69 18.63 -2.95 3.83
C ARG A 69 19.94 -2.26 3.45
N VAL A 70 20.43 -2.52 2.26
CA VAL A 70 21.62 -1.85 1.70
C VAL A 70 21.15 -0.73 0.79
N VAL A 71 21.62 0.49 1.04
CA VAL A 71 21.09 1.70 0.40
C VAL A 71 22.24 2.47 -0.24
N ALA A 72 22.22 2.63 -1.55
CA ALA A 72 23.05 3.56 -2.32
C ALA A 72 22.14 4.67 -2.88
N TRP A 73 21.86 5.69 -2.10
CA TRP A 73 20.85 6.69 -2.44
C TRP A 73 21.42 8.05 -2.78
N VAL A 74 22.36 8.52 -1.99
CA VAL A 74 22.95 9.85 -2.17
C VAL A 74 24.14 9.74 -3.12
N GLU A 75 24.13 10.54 -4.19
CA GLU A 75 25.21 10.57 -5.19
C GLU A 75 26.58 10.81 -4.54
N GLY A 76 27.58 10.05 -4.97
CA GLY A 76 28.96 10.17 -4.49
C GLY A 76 29.21 9.67 -3.06
N ARG A 77 28.22 8.99 -2.43
CA ARG A 77 28.39 8.36 -1.13
C ARG A 77 28.42 6.84 -1.23
N GLU A 78 29.22 6.22 -0.38
CA GLU A 78 29.28 4.78 -0.25
C GLU A 78 27.93 4.21 0.20
N PRO A 79 27.57 2.99 -0.25
CA PRO A 79 26.37 2.30 0.20
C PRO A 79 26.34 2.10 1.72
N VAL A 80 25.19 2.30 2.34
CA VAL A 80 25.00 2.14 3.77
C VAL A 80 24.15 0.88 4.04
N SER A 81 24.63 -0.01 4.91
CA SER A 81 23.88 -1.15 5.38
C SER A 81 23.17 -0.83 6.69
N LEU A 82 21.84 -0.91 6.69
CA LEU A 82 20.99 -0.62 7.83
C LEU A 82 20.31 -1.90 8.35
N PRO A 83 20.19 -2.10 9.67
CA PRO A 83 19.33 -3.15 10.22
C PRO A 83 17.90 -2.96 9.70
N HIS A 84 17.28 -4.02 9.23
CA HIS A 84 15.92 -3.98 8.70
C HIS A 84 15.23 -5.33 8.91
N SER A 85 14.28 -5.38 9.82
CA SER A 85 13.51 -6.60 10.06
C SER A 85 12.22 -6.56 9.26
N ALA A 86 12.13 -7.46 8.28
CA ALA A 86 10.94 -7.61 7.45
C ALA A 86 10.74 -9.07 7.02
N VAL A 87 9.54 -9.37 6.56
CA VAL A 87 9.18 -10.66 5.95
C VAL A 87 8.71 -10.41 4.53
N VAL A 88 9.12 -11.30 3.62
CA VAL A 88 8.74 -11.30 2.21
C VAL A 88 7.91 -12.54 1.92
N LEU A 89 6.77 -12.33 1.29
CA LEU A 89 5.89 -13.37 0.77
C LEU A 89 5.11 -12.84 -0.43
N SER A 90 4.44 -13.72 -1.19
CA SER A 90 3.51 -13.26 -2.23
C SER A 90 2.20 -12.74 -1.61
N GLU A 91 1.48 -11.88 -2.33
CA GLU A 91 0.14 -11.47 -1.89
C GLU A 91 -0.81 -12.66 -1.78
N GLU A 92 -0.71 -13.62 -2.69
CA GLU A 92 -1.49 -14.86 -2.63
C GLU A 92 -1.24 -15.61 -1.32
N ALA A 93 0.03 -15.86 -0.97
CA ALA A 93 0.40 -16.53 0.27
C ALA A 93 -0.04 -15.77 1.53
N LEU A 94 -0.12 -14.44 1.49
CA LEU A 94 -0.69 -13.65 2.58
C LEU A 94 -2.19 -13.86 2.68
N LEU A 95 -2.90 -13.73 1.56
CA LEU A 95 -4.36 -13.84 1.54
C LEU A 95 -4.83 -15.22 1.96
N ASP A 96 -4.17 -16.30 1.50
CA ASP A 96 -4.49 -17.68 1.89
C ASP A 96 -4.40 -17.90 3.42
N ARG A 97 -3.53 -17.16 4.10
CA ARG A 97 -3.36 -17.26 5.55
C ARG A 97 -4.37 -16.46 6.34
N VAL A 98 -4.88 -15.37 5.77
CA VAL A 98 -5.82 -14.46 6.43
C VAL A 98 -7.27 -14.66 6.00
N GLU A 99 -7.53 -15.42 4.92
CA GLU A 99 -8.88 -15.84 4.55
C GLU A 99 -9.41 -16.88 5.56
N VAL A 100 -10.43 -16.51 6.32
CA VAL A 100 -11.07 -17.37 7.30
C VAL A 100 -12.42 -17.85 6.76
N GLY A 101 -12.45 -19.10 6.32
CA GLY A 101 -13.68 -19.80 5.91
C GLY A 101 -14.22 -19.38 4.52
N PRO A 102 -15.24 -20.09 4.03
CA PRO A 102 -15.88 -19.77 2.76
C PRO A 102 -16.54 -18.38 2.86
N ALA A 103 -16.24 -17.51 1.89
CA ALA A 103 -16.92 -16.23 1.77
C ALA A 103 -18.42 -16.52 1.47
N PRO A 104 -19.38 -15.90 2.20
CA PRO A 104 -20.77 -15.99 1.85
C PRO A 104 -20.98 -15.44 0.44
N ASN A 105 -21.86 -16.07 -0.34
CA ASN A 105 -22.17 -15.64 -1.70
C ASN A 105 -23.01 -14.36 -1.68
N ILE A 106 -22.96 -13.60 -2.77
CA ILE A 106 -23.73 -12.36 -2.91
C ILE A 106 -25.25 -12.65 -2.84
N GLU A 107 -25.67 -13.85 -3.26
CA GLU A 107 -27.06 -14.34 -3.17
C GLU A 107 -27.52 -14.54 -1.72
N ASP A 108 -26.61 -14.69 -0.77
CA ASP A 108 -26.91 -14.81 0.66
C ASP A 108 -27.15 -13.43 1.32
N MET A 109 -27.10 -12.33 0.57
CA MET A 109 -27.32 -10.99 1.12
C MET A 109 -28.82 -10.76 1.41
N PRO A 110 -29.19 -10.38 2.63
CA PRO A 110 -30.56 -10.11 3.00
C PRO A 110 -31.02 -8.71 2.47
N GLY A 111 -31.19 -8.59 1.15
CA GLY A 111 -31.62 -7.35 0.50
C GLY A 111 -30.46 -6.48 0.00
N GLU A 112 -30.73 -5.21 -0.28
CA GLU A 112 -29.69 -4.26 -0.72
C GLU A 112 -28.70 -3.95 0.41
N PRO A 113 -27.38 -3.87 0.13
CA PRO A 113 -26.40 -3.52 1.14
C PRO A 113 -26.58 -2.08 1.61
N GLU A 114 -26.58 -1.87 2.93
CA GLU A 114 -26.58 -0.51 3.53
C GLU A 114 -25.28 0.24 3.26
N TRP A 115 -24.18 -0.50 3.13
CA TRP A 115 -22.87 0.06 2.84
C TRP A 115 -22.15 -0.71 1.74
N ARG A 116 -21.38 0.03 0.95
CA ARG A 116 -20.43 -0.52 -0.04
C ARG A 116 -19.01 -0.05 0.28
N ILE A 117 -18.05 -0.98 0.35
CA ILE A 117 -16.62 -0.67 0.43
C ILE A 117 -15.98 -1.07 -0.89
N ILE A 118 -15.46 -0.09 -1.61
CA ILE A 118 -14.78 -0.30 -2.89
C ILE A 118 -13.29 -0.38 -2.59
N THR A 119 -12.66 -1.55 -2.82
CA THR A 119 -11.24 -1.78 -2.49
C THR A 119 -10.36 -2.01 -3.72
N SER A 120 -10.95 -2.32 -4.86
CA SER A 120 -10.22 -2.46 -6.12
C SER A 120 -10.45 -1.24 -7.01
N HIS A 121 -9.39 -0.79 -7.65
CA HIS A 121 -9.46 0.29 -8.64
C HIS A 121 -10.35 -0.18 -9.81
N SER A 122 -11.35 0.62 -10.16
CA SER A 122 -12.23 0.41 -11.31
C SER A 122 -12.38 1.73 -12.05
N SER A 123 -12.18 1.71 -13.35
CA SER A 123 -12.37 2.88 -14.23
C SER A 123 -13.83 3.31 -14.42
N ALA A 124 -14.78 2.57 -13.84
CA ALA A 124 -16.20 2.73 -14.11
C ALA A 124 -16.95 3.73 -13.21
N ALA A 125 -16.30 4.35 -12.23
CA ALA A 125 -16.97 5.28 -11.32
C ALA A 125 -16.74 6.74 -11.73
N SER A 126 -17.76 7.58 -11.62
CA SER A 126 -17.77 9.04 -11.84
C SER A 126 -16.96 9.83 -10.78
N SER A 127 -15.75 9.42 -10.51
CA SER A 127 -14.85 10.02 -9.53
C SER A 127 -13.64 10.62 -10.23
N ALA A 128 -13.17 11.76 -9.74
CA ALA A 128 -11.93 12.35 -10.20
C ALA A 128 -10.73 11.61 -9.58
N GLU A 129 -9.75 11.28 -10.41
CA GLU A 129 -8.44 10.80 -9.96
C GLU A 129 -7.42 11.93 -10.10
N HIS A 130 -6.70 12.20 -9.02
CA HIS A 130 -5.61 13.17 -9.01
C HIS A 130 -4.27 12.43 -8.96
N HIS A 131 -3.47 12.63 -10.00
CA HIS A 131 -2.17 11.99 -10.18
C HIS A 131 -1.05 13.01 -9.92
N PHE A 132 -0.05 12.60 -9.14
CA PHE A 132 1.12 13.42 -8.81
C PHE A 132 2.36 12.79 -9.43
N GLY A 133 2.45 12.94 -10.75
CA GLY A 133 3.51 12.41 -11.60
C GLY A 133 3.03 11.48 -12.71
N GLY A 134 3.99 11.00 -13.51
CA GLY A 134 3.76 10.05 -14.60
C GLY A 134 4.67 8.83 -14.54
N ARG A 135 5.34 8.60 -13.39
CA ARG A 135 6.30 7.49 -13.25
C ARG A 135 5.67 6.14 -13.51
N MET A 136 6.39 5.34 -14.28
CA MET A 136 6.11 3.93 -14.46
C MET A 136 7.15 3.09 -13.74
N ALA A 137 6.77 1.91 -13.35
CA ALA A 137 7.63 0.88 -12.79
C ALA A 137 7.38 -0.46 -13.46
N ALA A 138 8.40 -1.31 -13.46
CA ALA A 138 8.29 -2.69 -13.91
C ALA A 138 8.92 -3.63 -12.87
N ALA A 139 8.27 -4.77 -12.64
CA ALA A 139 8.80 -5.82 -11.78
C ALA A 139 9.25 -7.02 -12.61
N SER A 140 10.49 -7.45 -12.41
CA SER A 140 11.08 -8.60 -13.09
C SER A 140 11.51 -9.65 -12.08
N PRO A 141 11.23 -10.96 -12.31
CA PRO A 141 11.84 -12.02 -11.51
C PRO A 141 13.33 -12.05 -11.77
N VAL A 142 14.11 -12.36 -10.75
CA VAL A 142 15.57 -12.45 -10.86
C VAL A 142 16.10 -13.71 -10.18
N LYS A 143 17.25 -14.20 -10.69
CA LYS A 143 18.09 -15.13 -9.97
C LYS A 143 19.23 -14.37 -9.30
N LEU A 144 19.41 -14.61 -8.03
CA LEU A 144 20.47 -13.96 -7.25
C LEU A 144 21.84 -14.56 -7.59
N ALA A 145 22.86 -13.70 -7.55
CA ALA A 145 24.24 -14.16 -7.67
C ALA A 145 24.61 -15.03 -6.44
N PRO A 146 25.49 -16.05 -6.58
CA PRO A 146 25.86 -16.94 -5.47
C PRO A 146 26.44 -16.19 -4.26
N ALA A 147 27.06 -15.03 -4.44
CA ALA A 147 27.62 -14.21 -3.38
C ALA A 147 26.58 -13.24 -2.77
N ALA A 148 25.39 -13.12 -3.35
CA ALA A 148 24.34 -12.23 -2.85
C ALA A 148 23.79 -12.73 -1.51
N ARG A 149 23.59 -11.79 -0.58
CA ARG A 149 23.02 -12.10 0.72
C ARG A 149 21.49 -12.12 0.63
N ALA A 150 20.90 -13.31 0.62
CA ALA A 150 19.45 -13.47 0.54
C ALA A 150 18.67 -12.87 1.73
N ASP A 151 19.33 -12.57 2.85
CA ASP A 151 18.76 -11.89 4.02
C ASP A 151 18.80 -10.35 3.92
N SER A 152 19.21 -9.80 2.79
CA SER A 152 19.32 -8.37 2.55
C SER A 152 18.44 -7.93 1.37
N CYS A 153 17.90 -6.73 1.40
CA CYS A 153 17.34 -6.06 0.22
C CYS A 153 18.20 -4.86 -0.15
N TRP A 154 18.20 -4.50 -1.44
CA TRP A 154 19.05 -3.42 -1.96
C TRP A 154 18.22 -2.37 -2.67
N ILE A 155 18.56 -1.11 -2.43
CA ILE A 155 17.98 0.03 -3.13
C ILE A 155 19.09 0.91 -3.65
N GLU A 156 19.00 1.29 -4.92
CA GLU A 156 20.02 2.11 -5.60
C GLU A 156 19.38 3.20 -6.43
N SER A 157 19.79 4.44 -6.20
CA SER A 157 19.42 5.59 -7.04
C SER A 157 20.35 5.66 -8.27
N LEU A 158 19.78 5.96 -9.43
CA LEU A 158 20.46 6.06 -10.71
C LEU A 158 20.13 7.39 -11.40
N PRO A 159 20.88 7.84 -12.41
CA PRO A 159 20.62 9.11 -13.08
C PRO A 159 19.17 9.29 -13.57
N SER A 160 18.57 8.22 -14.09
CA SER A 160 17.22 8.25 -14.69
C SER A 160 16.15 7.50 -13.90
N GLY A 161 16.44 7.08 -12.65
CA GLY A 161 15.49 6.30 -11.87
C GLY A 161 16.10 5.65 -10.65
N TRP A 162 15.53 4.53 -10.23
CA TRP A 162 16.05 3.74 -9.12
C TRP A 162 15.67 2.26 -9.24
N LEU A 163 16.45 1.43 -8.60
CA LEU A 163 16.25 -0.02 -8.52
C LEU A 163 16.00 -0.44 -7.07
N PHE A 164 15.11 -1.42 -6.89
CA PHE A 164 14.92 -2.10 -5.63
C PHE A 164 14.93 -3.61 -5.85
N LEU A 165 15.93 -4.28 -5.27
CA LEU A 165 16.05 -5.73 -5.32
C LEU A 165 15.55 -6.34 -4.01
N LEU A 166 14.58 -7.24 -4.12
CA LEU A 166 13.92 -7.90 -3.01
C LEU A 166 14.05 -9.43 -3.13
N PRO A 167 14.92 -10.09 -2.37
CA PRO A 167 14.96 -11.53 -2.27
C PRO A 167 13.64 -12.10 -1.72
N CYS A 168 13.20 -13.22 -2.29
CA CYS A 168 12.05 -13.97 -1.81
C CYS A 168 12.38 -15.47 -1.59
N GLY A 169 13.67 -15.79 -1.60
CA GLY A 169 14.26 -17.11 -1.39
C GLY A 169 15.78 -17.00 -1.38
N THR A 170 16.46 -18.13 -1.32
CA THR A 170 17.93 -18.18 -1.22
C THR A 170 18.65 -17.81 -2.51
N ASP A 171 18.02 -18.04 -3.66
CA ASP A 171 18.60 -17.87 -5.00
C ASP A 171 17.71 -17.07 -5.95
N ARG A 172 16.58 -16.57 -5.49
CA ARG A 172 15.58 -15.86 -6.29
C ARG A 172 15.05 -14.61 -5.60
N GLY A 173 14.62 -13.66 -6.42
CA GLY A 173 14.04 -12.40 -5.93
C GLY A 173 13.22 -11.69 -7.02
N TRP A 174 12.86 -10.47 -6.71
CA TRP A 174 12.21 -9.55 -7.62
C TRP A 174 12.98 -8.25 -7.69
N LEU A 175 13.18 -7.77 -8.91
CA LEU A 175 13.74 -6.45 -9.19
C LEU A 175 12.62 -5.51 -9.60
N LEU A 176 12.42 -4.44 -8.84
CA LEU A 176 11.59 -3.31 -9.21
C LEU A 176 12.48 -2.25 -9.84
N ALA A 177 12.17 -1.87 -11.08
CA ALA A 177 12.80 -0.80 -11.82
C ALA A 177 11.81 0.37 -11.97
N VAL A 178 12.20 1.56 -11.54
CA VAL A 178 11.36 2.77 -11.57
C VAL A 178 12.06 3.87 -12.34
N GLY A 179 11.37 4.46 -13.32
CA GLY A 179 11.87 5.54 -14.16
C GLY A 179 12.39 5.09 -15.53
N GLY A 180 12.62 3.79 -15.73
CA GLY A 180 13.08 3.27 -17.01
C GLY A 180 13.10 1.74 -17.08
N PRO A 181 13.41 1.17 -18.24
CA PRO A 181 13.56 -0.28 -18.43
C PRO A 181 14.65 -0.85 -17.50
N ALA A 182 14.40 -2.02 -16.93
CA ALA A 182 15.33 -2.66 -15.98
C ALA A 182 16.76 -2.85 -16.56
N GLN A 183 16.87 -3.24 -17.84
CA GLN A 183 18.18 -3.41 -18.51
C GLN A 183 18.96 -2.09 -18.57
N SER A 184 18.29 -0.97 -18.89
CA SER A 184 18.93 0.35 -18.98
C SER A 184 19.41 0.80 -17.61
N LEU A 185 18.57 0.66 -16.58
CA LEU A 185 18.94 1.02 -15.22
C LEU A 185 20.04 0.13 -14.65
N LEU A 186 20.05 -1.17 -14.96
CA LEU A 186 21.11 -2.09 -14.55
C LEU A 186 22.46 -1.77 -15.21
N ALA A 187 22.46 -1.22 -16.43
CA ALA A 187 23.69 -0.78 -17.09
C ALA A 187 24.35 0.42 -16.39
N GLU A 188 23.57 1.19 -15.61
CA GLU A 188 24.05 2.33 -14.79
C GLU A 188 24.33 1.92 -13.32
N SER A 189 23.91 0.71 -12.91
CA SER A 189 24.00 0.20 -11.53
C SER A 189 25.42 -0.25 -11.18
N HIS A 190 25.83 0.03 -9.93
CA HIS A 190 27.08 -0.43 -9.34
C HIS A 190 26.89 -1.28 -8.09
N LEU A 191 25.66 -1.34 -7.55
CA LEU A 191 25.34 -2.07 -6.34
C LEU A 191 24.39 -3.26 -6.64
N VAL A 192 23.27 -2.97 -7.28
CA VAL A 192 22.23 -3.97 -7.52
C VAL A 192 22.65 -4.97 -8.60
N VAL A 193 23.37 -4.52 -9.63
CA VAL A 193 23.84 -5.37 -10.73
C VAL A 193 24.70 -6.54 -10.23
N ASP A 194 25.54 -6.32 -9.24
CA ASP A 194 26.44 -7.34 -8.66
C ASP A 194 25.68 -8.43 -7.88
N GLN A 195 24.43 -8.18 -7.53
CA GLN A 195 23.61 -9.12 -6.78
C GLN A 195 22.83 -10.07 -7.70
N LEU A 196 22.90 -9.88 -9.02
CA LEU A 196 22.10 -10.61 -9.99
C LEU A 196 22.94 -11.60 -10.80
N ALA A 197 22.47 -12.85 -10.92
CA ALA A 197 22.98 -13.80 -11.90
C ALA A 197 22.17 -13.75 -13.21
N GLU A 198 20.85 -13.57 -13.12
CA GLU A 198 19.95 -13.54 -14.27
C GLU A 198 18.81 -12.55 -14.04
N LEU A 199 18.42 -11.83 -15.10
CA LEU A 199 17.22 -10.99 -15.15
C LEU A 199 16.16 -11.67 -16.02
N GLY A 200 15.01 -11.98 -15.43
CA GLY A 200 13.86 -12.51 -16.14
C GLY A 200 13.05 -11.42 -16.87
N ARG A 201 12.07 -11.84 -17.63
CA ARG A 201 11.17 -10.91 -18.34
C ARG A 201 10.26 -10.20 -17.34
N ALA A 202 10.08 -8.89 -17.51
CA ALA A 202 9.16 -8.10 -16.72
C ALA A 202 7.72 -8.63 -16.81
N SER A 203 7.00 -8.62 -15.69
CA SER A 203 5.60 -9.04 -15.60
C SER A 203 4.62 -8.00 -16.19
N GLY A 204 5.10 -6.82 -16.53
CA GLY A 204 4.36 -5.69 -17.07
C GLY A 204 4.81 -4.38 -16.44
N GLU A 205 4.38 -3.28 -17.04
CA GLU A 205 4.59 -1.94 -16.50
C GLU A 205 3.33 -1.47 -15.77
N PHE A 206 3.52 -0.70 -14.71
CA PHE A 206 2.42 -0.14 -13.92
C PHE A 206 2.76 1.25 -13.40
N PRO A 207 1.73 2.11 -13.18
CA PRO A 207 1.93 3.42 -12.56
C PRO A 207 2.49 3.29 -11.15
N SER A 208 3.57 4.03 -10.85
CA SER A 208 4.25 4.05 -9.55
C SER A 208 4.25 5.43 -8.89
N HIS A 209 3.57 6.40 -9.49
CA HIS A 209 3.39 7.73 -8.92
C HIS A 209 2.22 7.76 -7.91
N PRO A 210 2.27 8.66 -6.91
CA PRO A 210 1.17 8.83 -5.97
C PRO A 210 -0.11 9.29 -6.67
N ARG A 211 -1.25 8.74 -6.25
CA ARG A 211 -2.57 9.15 -6.71
C ARG A 211 -3.61 9.06 -5.61
N ILE A 212 -4.66 9.86 -5.71
CA ILE A 212 -5.80 9.86 -4.81
C ILE A 212 -7.10 10.00 -5.61
N THR A 213 -8.10 9.22 -5.24
CA THR A 213 -9.44 9.31 -5.81
C THR A 213 -10.28 10.27 -4.96
N ASP A 214 -11.03 11.17 -5.58
CA ASP A 214 -11.90 12.14 -4.90
C ASP A 214 -13.33 12.05 -5.48
N PRO A 215 -14.37 11.89 -4.61
CA PRO A 215 -14.33 11.75 -3.15
C PRO A 215 -13.91 10.33 -2.70
N LEU A 216 -13.41 10.23 -1.45
CA LEU A 216 -12.99 8.97 -0.81
C LEU A 216 -14.15 8.21 -0.17
N GLY A 217 -15.32 8.82 -0.05
CA GLY A 217 -16.51 8.21 0.52
C GLY A 217 -17.70 9.16 0.49
N GLY A 218 -18.87 8.62 0.79
CA GLY A 218 -20.14 9.33 0.91
C GLY A 218 -21.15 8.47 1.68
N PRO A 219 -22.38 8.97 1.89
CA PRO A 219 -23.41 8.21 2.58
C PRO A 219 -23.61 6.82 1.93
N GLY A 220 -23.42 5.75 2.69
CA GLY A 220 -23.57 4.38 2.24
C GLY A 220 -22.37 3.79 1.47
N TRP A 221 -21.27 4.50 1.28
CA TRP A 221 -20.10 3.93 0.60
C TRP A 221 -18.76 4.56 1.00
N LEU A 222 -17.68 3.77 0.93
CA LEU A 222 -16.29 4.20 1.16
C LEU A 222 -15.37 3.59 0.09
N ARG A 223 -14.28 4.28 -0.25
CA ARG A 223 -13.14 3.74 -0.98
C ARG A 223 -12.02 3.41 -0.02
N CYS A 224 -11.35 2.28 -0.23
CA CYS A 224 -10.28 1.79 0.62
C CYS A 224 -9.21 1.10 -0.24
N GLY A 225 -7.97 1.07 0.19
CA GLY A 225 -6.88 0.43 -0.54
C GLY A 225 -6.65 1.06 -1.91
N SER A 226 -6.40 0.24 -2.93
CA SER A 226 -6.08 0.73 -4.27
C SER A 226 -7.21 1.50 -4.97
N ALA A 227 -8.45 1.40 -4.50
CA ALA A 227 -9.55 2.22 -4.99
C ALA A 227 -9.51 3.65 -4.42
N ALA A 228 -8.88 3.86 -3.28
CA ALA A 228 -8.75 5.16 -2.63
C ALA A 228 -7.43 5.85 -2.98
N LEU A 229 -6.32 5.16 -2.74
CA LEU A 229 -4.97 5.74 -2.77
C LEU A 229 -4.00 4.86 -3.56
N GLY A 230 -3.11 5.49 -4.31
CA GLY A 230 -1.90 4.88 -4.87
C GLY A 230 -0.68 5.48 -4.20
N PHE A 231 0.19 4.63 -3.69
CA PHE A 231 1.40 5.05 -2.99
C PHE A 231 2.65 4.82 -3.85
N ASP A 232 3.63 5.69 -3.70
CA ASP A 232 4.94 5.50 -4.27
C ASP A 232 5.62 4.28 -3.62
N PRO A 233 6.11 3.31 -4.41
CA PRO A 233 6.73 2.10 -3.87
C PRO A 233 8.03 2.36 -3.10
N LEU A 234 8.63 3.55 -3.23
CA LEU A 234 9.84 3.94 -2.51
C LEU A 234 9.70 3.80 -0.98
N CYS A 235 8.52 4.04 -0.44
CA CYS A 235 8.24 3.87 0.99
C CYS A 235 7.96 2.42 1.41
N GLY A 236 7.63 1.54 0.48
CA GLY A 236 7.52 0.08 0.69
C GLY A 236 6.45 -0.38 1.69
N ASP A 237 5.40 0.39 1.98
CA ASP A 237 4.37 0.07 2.98
C ASP A 237 2.91 0.10 2.44
N GLY A 238 2.72 -0.16 1.15
CA GLY A 238 1.38 -0.14 0.54
C GLY A 238 0.38 -1.09 1.22
N VAL A 239 0.83 -2.26 1.64
CA VAL A 239 0.03 -3.24 2.38
C VAL A 239 -0.36 -2.74 3.77
N GLY A 240 0.57 -2.08 4.48
CA GLY A 240 0.30 -1.46 5.78
C GLY A 240 -0.69 -0.30 5.66
N HIS A 241 -0.60 0.49 4.60
CA HIS A 241 -1.60 1.53 4.32
C HIS A 241 -2.98 0.92 4.09
N ALA A 242 -3.10 -0.11 3.25
CA ALA A 242 -4.37 -0.80 3.00
C ALA A 242 -5.01 -1.36 4.28
N ALA A 243 -4.21 -1.92 5.17
CA ALA A 243 -4.68 -2.42 6.47
C ALA A 243 -5.18 -1.28 7.38
N ARG A 244 -4.45 -0.16 7.48
CA ARG A 244 -4.85 1.02 8.27
C ARG A 244 -6.13 1.67 7.74
N GLU A 245 -6.28 1.77 6.42
CA GLU A 245 -7.49 2.25 5.77
C GLU A 245 -8.69 1.34 6.06
N ALA A 246 -8.49 0.02 6.02
CA ALA A 246 -9.51 -0.96 6.36
C ALA A 246 -9.94 -0.84 7.84
N ILE A 247 -9.01 -0.63 8.76
CA ILE A 247 -9.30 -0.39 10.18
C ILE A 247 -10.19 0.86 10.32
N LEU A 248 -9.79 1.98 9.71
CA LEU A 248 -10.54 3.23 9.81
C LEU A 248 -11.92 3.12 9.16
N GLY A 249 -12.01 2.55 7.96
CA GLY A 249 -13.29 2.36 7.25
C GLY A 249 -14.26 1.45 8.01
N SER A 250 -13.76 0.35 8.56
CA SER A 250 -14.57 -0.55 9.39
C SER A 250 -15.03 0.12 10.69
N ALA A 251 -14.18 0.92 11.33
CA ALA A 251 -14.52 1.68 12.54
C ALA A 251 -15.59 2.74 12.26
N VAL A 252 -15.52 3.43 11.12
CA VAL A 252 -16.54 4.42 10.69
C VAL A 252 -17.90 3.72 10.49
N ILE A 253 -17.96 2.63 9.75
CA ILE A 253 -19.20 1.89 9.50
C ILE A 253 -19.82 1.41 10.83
N ARG A 254 -19.01 0.92 11.75
CA ARG A 254 -19.47 0.51 13.09
C ARG A 254 -20.02 1.69 13.88
N SER A 255 -19.30 2.82 13.90
CA SER A 255 -19.76 4.02 14.63
C SER A 255 -21.08 4.55 14.09
N VAL A 256 -21.30 4.52 12.77
CA VAL A 256 -22.62 4.82 12.17
C VAL A 256 -23.65 3.80 12.64
N ALA A 257 -23.26 2.52 12.72
CA ALA A 257 -24.10 1.45 13.21
C ALA A 257 -24.59 1.70 14.67
N ASP A 258 -23.74 2.28 15.47
CA ASP A 258 -24.01 2.63 16.87
C ASP A 258 -24.73 3.97 17.04
N GLY A 259 -25.19 4.62 15.94
CA GLY A 259 -25.97 5.86 15.96
C GLY A 259 -25.13 7.14 15.81
N GLY A 260 -23.86 7.01 15.44
CA GLY A 260 -23.00 8.17 15.17
C GLY A 260 -23.45 8.97 13.93
N ASP A 261 -23.12 10.26 13.91
CA ASP A 261 -23.45 11.17 12.81
C ASP A 261 -22.68 10.78 11.52
N VAL A 262 -23.45 10.39 10.49
CA VAL A 262 -22.91 9.83 9.23
C VAL A 262 -21.98 10.80 8.55
N ASP A 263 -22.39 12.07 8.43
CA ASP A 263 -21.62 13.07 7.68
C ASP A 263 -20.30 13.41 8.39
N SER A 264 -20.33 13.59 9.71
CA SER A 264 -19.11 13.80 10.51
C SER A 264 -18.15 12.61 10.44
N LEU A 265 -18.67 11.39 10.44
CA LEU A 265 -17.86 10.16 10.37
C LEU A 265 -17.22 9.97 9.00
N ILE A 266 -17.96 10.22 7.90
CA ILE A 266 -17.43 10.21 6.54
C ILE A 266 -16.37 11.29 6.39
N HIS A 267 -16.63 12.49 6.88
CA HIS A 267 -15.66 13.58 6.85
C HIS A 267 -14.37 13.21 7.59
N HIS A 268 -14.50 12.62 8.78
CA HIS A 268 -13.35 12.10 9.54
C HIS A 268 -12.56 11.04 8.76
N TYR A 269 -13.25 10.14 8.06
CA TYR A 269 -12.62 9.14 7.20
C TYR A 269 -11.78 9.79 6.09
N GLN A 270 -12.40 10.68 5.32
CA GLN A 270 -11.76 11.37 4.20
C GLN A 270 -10.56 12.20 4.67
N ALA A 271 -10.72 12.95 5.76
CA ALA A 271 -9.64 13.74 6.35
C ALA A 271 -8.46 12.86 6.82
N GLY A 272 -8.76 11.72 7.43
CA GLY A 272 -7.76 10.76 7.89
C GLY A 272 -6.92 10.17 6.75
N LEU A 273 -7.57 9.75 5.65
CA LEU A 273 -6.89 9.23 4.46
C LEU A 273 -6.07 10.35 3.78
N MET A 274 -6.64 11.53 3.61
CA MET A 274 -5.97 12.69 3.03
C MET A 274 -4.71 13.07 3.82
N ALA A 275 -4.79 13.11 5.15
CA ALA A 275 -3.66 13.39 6.03
C ALA A 275 -2.58 12.29 5.95
N GLY A 276 -2.98 11.03 5.85
CA GLY A 276 -2.09 9.90 5.62
C GLY A 276 -1.34 10.01 4.30
N PHE A 277 -2.06 10.30 3.23
CA PHE A 277 -1.50 10.50 1.90
C PHE A 277 -0.54 11.68 1.84
N ARG A 278 -0.89 12.82 2.49
CA ARG A 278 0.00 13.97 2.60
C ARG A 278 1.31 13.63 3.31
N ARG A 279 1.26 12.85 4.40
CA ARG A 279 2.48 12.38 5.10
C ARG A 279 3.35 11.53 4.17
N HIS A 280 2.75 10.63 3.40
CA HIS A 280 3.46 9.83 2.41
C HIS A 280 4.18 10.70 1.36
N LEU A 281 3.49 11.67 0.78
CA LEU A 281 4.08 12.62 -0.16
C LEU A 281 5.27 13.39 0.44
N GLY A 282 5.16 13.79 1.72
CA GLY A 282 6.26 14.46 2.44
C GLY A 282 7.49 13.57 2.57
N VAL A 283 7.31 12.29 2.88
CA VAL A 283 8.40 11.31 2.96
C VAL A 283 9.03 11.10 1.58
N CYS A 284 8.22 10.89 0.54
CA CYS A 284 8.71 10.75 -0.85
C CYS A 284 9.50 11.97 -1.31
N SER A 285 8.98 13.19 -1.05
CA SER A 285 9.67 14.43 -1.38
C SER A 285 11.05 14.52 -0.70
N GLY A 286 11.14 14.08 0.56
CA GLY A 286 12.42 14.00 1.28
C GLY A 286 13.41 13.05 0.62
N PHE A 287 12.96 11.85 0.23
CA PHE A 287 13.81 10.88 -0.46
C PHE A 287 14.26 11.37 -1.84
N TYR A 288 13.35 11.90 -2.67
CA TYR A 288 13.71 12.40 -3.99
C TYR A 288 14.69 13.58 -3.94
N ARG A 289 14.54 14.49 -2.96
CA ARG A 289 15.50 15.58 -2.73
C ARG A 289 16.87 15.11 -2.26
N ALA A 290 16.92 14.03 -1.50
CA ALA A 290 18.16 13.46 -0.98
C ALA A 290 18.86 12.54 -1.99
N GLY A 291 18.20 12.18 -3.08
CA GLY A 291 18.73 11.29 -4.11
C GLY A 291 19.76 11.97 -5.01
N ARG A 292 19.63 11.74 -6.30
CA ARG A 292 20.53 12.33 -7.30
C ARG A 292 20.06 13.71 -7.77
N ARG A 293 20.88 14.36 -8.59
CA ARG A 293 20.56 15.59 -9.30
C ARG A 293 20.21 15.27 -10.76
N GLY A 294 19.42 16.13 -11.37
CA GLY A 294 19.08 16.03 -12.79
C GLY A 294 17.59 16.09 -13.08
N PRO A 295 17.22 16.24 -14.37
CA PRO A 295 15.84 16.54 -14.77
C PRO A 295 14.81 15.52 -14.25
N TRP A 296 15.15 14.23 -14.29
CA TRP A 296 14.25 13.20 -13.80
C TRP A 296 13.97 13.34 -12.29
N TRP A 297 15.00 13.58 -11.48
CA TRP A 297 14.88 13.74 -10.02
C TRP A 297 14.16 15.04 -9.64
N ASP A 298 14.44 16.14 -10.35
CA ASP A 298 13.78 17.42 -10.15
C ASP A 298 12.28 17.33 -10.47
N GLU A 299 11.91 16.59 -11.52
CA GLU A 299 10.51 16.31 -11.85
C GLU A 299 9.80 15.56 -10.70
N GLN A 300 10.43 14.52 -10.14
CA GLN A 300 9.84 13.77 -9.02
C GLN A 300 9.63 14.63 -7.78
N VAL A 301 10.58 15.53 -7.48
CA VAL A 301 10.43 16.49 -6.40
C VAL A 301 9.26 17.43 -6.66
N ASN A 302 9.17 18.00 -7.87
CA ASN A 302 8.09 18.91 -8.23
C ASN A 302 6.71 18.23 -8.17
N ASP A 303 6.62 16.97 -8.62
CA ASP A 303 5.39 16.18 -8.58
C ASP A 303 4.91 15.96 -7.14
N THR A 304 5.81 15.57 -6.25
CA THR A 304 5.47 15.39 -4.84
C THR A 304 5.09 16.70 -4.16
N LEU A 305 5.71 17.83 -4.54
CA LEU A 305 5.35 19.16 -4.03
C LEU A 305 3.96 19.59 -4.47
N ARG A 306 3.60 19.37 -5.74
CA ARG A 306 2.22 19.63 -6.21
C ARG A 306 1.17 18.84 -5.41
N GLY A 307 1.47 17.57 -5.11
CA GLY A 307 0.61 16.75 -4.27
C GLY A 307 0.50 17.24 -2.82
N LEU A 308 1.62 17.71 -2.25
CA LEU A 308 1.64 18.30 -0.91
C LEU A 308 0.82 19.60 -0.84
N GLU A 309 0.93 20.46 -1.84
CA GLU A 309 0.14 21.68 -1.95
C GLU A 309 -1.36 21.35 -2.07
N TRP A 310 -1.72 20.49 -3.00
CA TRP A 310 -3.10 20.07 -3.25
C TRP A 310 -3.76 19.48 -1.99
N THR A 311 -3.07 18.58 -1.29
CA THR A 311 -3.58 17.98 -0.05
C THR A 311 -3.65 18.97 1.09
N SER A 312 -2.69 19.91 1.18
CA SER A 312 -2.67 20.93 2.23
C SER A 312 -3.84 21.91 2.08
N GLN A 313 -4.15 22.38 0.86
CA GLN A 313 -5.30 23.25 0.61
C GLN A 313 -6.61 22.60 1.05
N ARG A 314 -6.80 21.31 0.77
CA ARG A 314 -8.01 20.58 1.19
C ARG A 314 -8.11 20.37 2.69
N LEU A 315 -6.99 20.07 3.34
CA LEU A 315 -6.96 19.87 4.78
C LEU A 315 -7.15 21.18 5.58
N GLN A 316 -6.89 22.35 5.00
CA GLN A 316 -7.18 23.65 5.62
C GLN A 316 -8.67 23.91 5.79
N THR A 317 -9.52 23.30 4.97
CA THR A 317 -10.97 23.43 5.05
C THR A 317 -11.62 22.38 5.95
N VAL A 318 -10.82 21.50 6.54
CA VAL A 318 -11.29 20.43 7.43
C VAL A 318 -11.35 20.94 8.85
N ASP A 319 -12.52 20.75 9.48
CA ASP A 319 -12.71 21.04 10.90
C ASP A 319 -11.77 20.23 11.79
N ALA A 320 -11.57 20.67 13.02
CA ALA A 320 -10.84 19.90 14.01
C ALA A 320 -11.39 18.47 14.13
N PRO A 321 -10.53 17.44 14.27
CA PRO A 321 -10.98 16.07 14.33
C PRO A 321 -11.92 15.87 15.53
N ARG A 322 -13.12 15.35 15.28
CA ARG A 322 -14.13 15.06 16.31
C ARG A 322 -14.00 13.64 16.88
N TYR A 323 -13.20 12.81 16.24
CA TYR A 323 -13.02 11.39 16.61
C TYR A 323 -11.54 11.04 16.65
N ARG A 324 -11.20 10.05 17.45
CA ARG A 324 -9.87 9.42 17.51
C ARG A 324 -10.00 7.92 17.38
N LEU A 325 -9.18 7.33 16.53
CA LEU A 325 -9.07 5.87 16.44
C LEU A 325 -8.29 5.34 17.66
N LYS A 326 -8.90 4.40 18.38
CA LYS A 326 -8.28 3.67 19.48
C LYS A 326 -8.48 2.16 19.29
N GLY A 327 -7.39 1.46 19.01
CA GLY A 327 -7.50 0.08 18.54
C GLY A 327 -8.28 0.01 17.23
N PHE A 328 -9.42 -0.67 17.24
CA PHE A 328 -10.30 -0.84 16.08
C PHE A 328 -11.63 -0.08 16.21
N ALA A 329 -11.74 0.90 17.12
CA ALA A 329 -12.95 1.68 17.36
C ALA A 329 -12.66 3.18 17.30
N LEU A 330 -13.68 3.98 16.96
CA LEU A 330 -13.63 5.44 17.07
C LEU A 330 -14.20 5.87 18.42
N GLU A 331 -13.48 6.77 19.08
CA GLU A 331 -13.94 7.48 20.29
C GLU A 331 -14.19 8.94 19.92
N ALA A 332 -15.34 9.49 20.32
CA ALA A 332 -15.59 10.92 20.18
C ALA A 332 -14.63 11.71 21.09
N LEU A 333 -14.08 12.79 20.55
CA LEU A 333 -13.32 13.77 21.32
C LEU A 333 -14.33 14.76 21.88
N GLY A 334 -14.45 14.83 23.19
CA GLY A 334 -15.37 15.74 23.91
C GLY A 334 -15.02 17.20 23.68
#